data_44df1e01a729db5aa6fd852cfa2445c2
#
_entry.id   44df1e01a729db5aa6fd852cfa2445c2
#
_cell.length_a   1.000
_cell.length_b   1.000
_cell.length_c   1.000
_cell.angle_alpha   90.00
_cell.angle_beta   90.00
_cell.angle_gamma   90.00
#
_symmetry.space_group_name_H-M   'P 1'
#
loop_
_entity.id
_entity.type
_entity.pdbx_description
1 polymer ?
#
loop_
_entity_poly.entity_id
_entity_poly.type
_entity_poly.pdbx_seq_one_letter_code
_entity_poly.pdbx_strand_id
1 'polypeptide(L)'
;RAVGENPGAADSVGVNVKRYKYIHICLGCGVMGIGGYYMALNMSGSFNSSCWINGYGWIAVALVIFANWNPTLAILGTFVFGFFNTLRVSGSSLAAAFPEGLGWLAAVPTQLYQALPFIITAIVLVVTSVRKREGSGQPQALGLNYFREER
;
A
#
# COMPACT_ATOMS: atom_id res chain seq x y z
N ARG A 1 16.11 4.12 -9.10
CA ARG A 1 15.35 3.36 -10.10
C ARG A 1 16.28 2.47 -10.93
N ALA A 2 17.44 2.96 -11.39
CA ALA A 2 18.42 2.17 -12.17
C ALA A 2 18.84 0.85 -11.47
N VAL A 3 19.07 0.88 -10.15
CA VAL A 3 19.42 -0.33 -9.36
C VAL A 3 18.26 -1.35 -9.32
N GLY A 4 17.01 -0.89 -9.44
CA GLY A 4 15.83 -1.76 -9.49
C GLY A 4 15.55 -2.35 -10.86
N GLU A 5 15.92 -1.66 -11.94
CA GLU A 5 15.72 -2.11 -13.32
C GLU A 5 16.87 -2.99 -13.79
N ASN A 6 18.10 -2.50 -13.66
CA ASN A 6 19.30 -3.22 -14.08
C ASN A 6 20.45 -3.00 -13.07
N PRO A 7 20.60 -3.86 -12.07
CA PRO A 7 21.66 -3.73 -11.07
C PRO A 7 23.05 -3.90 -11.66
N GLY A 8 23.22 -4.70 -12.73
CA GLY A 8 24.50 -4.88 -13.41
C GLY A 8 24.97 -3.60 -14.13
N ALA A 9 24.08 -2.91 -14.81
CA ALA A 9 24.38 -1.62 -15.41
C ALA A 9 24.68 -0.53 -14.36
N ALA A 10 23.98 -0.56 -13.22
CA ALA A 10 24.25 0.37 -12.11
C ALA A 10 25.64 0.13 -11.48
N ASP A 11 26.07 -1.12 -11.34
CA ASP A 11 27.38 -1.46 -10.81
C ASP A 11 28.52 -1.07 -11.79
N SER A 12 28.30 -1.18 -13.10
CA SER A 12 29.28 -0.77 -14.10
C SER A 12 29.58 0.73 -14.11
N VAL A 13 28.63 1.54 -13.68
CA VAL A 13 28.79 3.02 -13.51
C VAL A 13 29.36 3.37 -12.13
N GLY A 14 29.72 2.38 -11.31
CA GLY A 14 30.36 2.59 -10.00
C GLY A 14 29.39 2.70 -8.82
N VAL A 15 28.11 2.43 -9.01
CA VAL A 15 27.11 2.42 -7.90
C VAL A 15 27.25 1.14 -7.09
N ASN A 16 27.49 1.25 -5.79
CA ASN A 16 27.54 0.09 -4.89
C ASN A 16 26.13 -0.45 -4.62
N VAL A 17 25.67 -1.39 -5.45
CA VAL A 17 24.33 -1.98 -5.44
C VAL A 17 23.98 -2.60 -4.10
N LYS A 18 24.92 -3.34 -3.47
CA LYS A 18 24.70 -3.98 -2.15
C LYS A 18 24.39 -2.95 -1.09
N ARG A 19 25.26 -1.93 -0.95
CA ARG A 19 25.08 -0.86 0.05
C ARG A 19 23.77 -0.09 -0.18
N TYR A 20 23.43 0.19 -1.43
CA TYR A 20 22.20 0.86 -1.80
C TYR A 20 20.96 0.05 -1.39
N LYS A 21 20.91 -1.24 -1.71
CA LYS A 21 19.82 -2.14 -1.31
C LYS A 21 19.65 -2.20 0.20
N TYR A 22 20.73 -2.40 0.96
CA TYR A 22 20.68 -2.48 2.44
C TYR A 22 20.14 -1.20 3.06
N ILE A 23 20.63 -0.03 2.65
CA ILE A 23 20.18 1.25 3.19
C ILE A 23 18.67 1.43 2.95
N HIS A 24 18.19 1.15 1.74
CA HIS A 24 16.78 1.33 1.41
C HIS A 24 15.87 0.33 2.13
N ILE A 25 16.31 -0.90 2.32
CA ILE A 25 15.57 -1.90 3.10
C ILE A 25 15.49 -1.45 4.57
N CYS A 26 16.59 -1.04 5.18
CA CYS A 26 16.60 -0.56 6.56
C CYS A 26 15.70 0.66 6.74
N LEU A 27 15.74 1.64 5.83
CA LEU A 27 14.88 2.81 5.87
C LEU A 27 13.39 2.41 5.71
N GLY A 28 13.08 1.54 4.77
CA GLY A 28 11.71 1.05 4.57
C GLY A 28 11.18 0.32 5.80
N CYS A 29 11.95 -0.58 6.38
CA CYS A 29 11.59 -1.27 7.62
C CYS A 29 11.42 -0.29 8.79
N GLY A 30 12.27 0.73 8.90
CA GLY A 30 12.15 1.78 9.91
C GLY A 30 10.83 2.54 9.80
N VAL A 31 10.46 2.96 8.60
CA VAL A 31 9.19 3.67 8.35
C VAL A 31 7.99 2.76 8.66
N MET A 32 8.06 1.48 8.27
CA MET A 32 7.00 0.50 8.62
C MET A 32 6.89 0.32 10.13
N GLY A 33 8.01 0.28 10.87
CA GLY A 33 8.02 0.19 12.33
C GLY A 33 7.34 1.39 12.99
N ILE A 34 7.62 2.60 12.52
CA ILE A 34 6.96 3.84 13.00
C ILE A 34 5.46 3.78 12.70
N GLY A 35 5.07 3.34 11.52
CA GLY A 35 3.66 3.16 11.15
C GLY A 35 2.94 2.16 12.05
N GLY A 36 3.56 1.02 12.33
CA GLY A 36 3.02 0.01 13.25
C GLY A 36 2.88 0.54 14.69
N TYR A 37 3.87 1.27 15.17
CA TYR A 37 3.82 1.92 16.48
C TYR A 37 2.67 2.94 16.58
N TYR A 38 2.52 3.78 15.57
CA TYR A 38 1.42 4.74 15.50
C TYR A 38 0.05 4.05 15.51
N MET A 39 -0.11 2.96 14.74
CA MET A 39 -1.36 2.19 14.75
C MET A 39 -1.64 1.56 16.13
N ALA A 40 -0.63 1.01 16.78
CA ALA A 40 -0.78 0.42 18.11
C ALA A 40 -1.26 1.45 19.14
N LEU A 41 -0.68 2.64 19.15
CA LEU A 41 -1.09 3.71 20.07
C LEU A 41 -2.48 4.25 19.77
N ASN A 42 -2.80 4.48 18.51
CA ASN A 42 -4.03 5.18 18.12
C ASN A 42 -5.26 4.27 18.15
N MET A 43 -5.11 2.98 17.84
CA MET A 43 -6.25 2.06 17.77
C MET A 43 -6.51 1.26 19.04
N SER A 44 -5.49 0.97 19.84
CA SER A 44 -5.64 0.08 21.00
C SER A 44 -5.30 0.74 22.33
N GLY A 45 -4.54 1.82 22.34
CA GLY A 45 -4.02 2.44 23.56
C GLY A 45 -3.17 1.48 24.42
N SER A 46 -3.04 0.22 24.00
CA SER A 46 -2.30 -0.83 24.66
C SER A 46 -1.73 -1.83 23.65
N PHE A 47 -0.63 -2.45 24.00
CA PHE A 47 0.02 -3.50 23.20
C PHE A 47 -0.75 -4.82 23.36
N ASN A 48 -1.85 -4.99 22.64
CA ASN A 48 -2.61 -6.24 22.65
C ASN A 48 -2.53 -6.87 21.25
N SER A 49 -1.95 -8.07 21.17
CA SER A 49 -1.51 -8.71 19.94
C SER A 49 -2.62 -9.20 19.00
N SER A 50 -3.88 -9.20 19.43
CA SER A 50 -4.91 -9.96 18.72
C SER A 50 -5.89 -9.14 17.88
N CYS A 51 -6.14 -7.86 18.16
CA CYS A 51 -7.30 -7.17 17.60
C CYS A 51 -7.03 -6.16 16.49
N TRP A 52 -5.85 -5.63 16.37
CA TRP A 52 -5.61 -4.46 15.52
C TRP A 52 -4.78 -4.72 14.26
N ILE A 53 -4.05 -5.84 14.22
CA ILE A 53 -3.24 -6.22 13.03
C ILE A 53 -4.13 -6.76 11.90
N ASN A 54 -5.29 -7.20 12.19
CA ASN A 54 -6.40 -7.81 11.43
C ASN A 54 -6.39 -7.58 9.90
N GLY A 55 -5.29 -7.94 9.24
CA GLY A 55 -5.14 -7.84 7.79
C GLY A 55 -4.68 -6.49 7.25
N TYR A 56 -4.42 -5.48 8.07
CA TYR A 56 -3.95 -4.16 7.59
C TYR A 56 -2.64 -4.22 6.81
N GLY A 57 -1.76 -5.17 7.15
CA GLY A 57 -0.55 -5.42 6.37
C GLY A 57 -0.84 -5.87 4.94
N TRP A 58 -1.86 -6.70 4.75
CA TRP A 58 -2.30 -7.14 3.43
C TRP A 58 -2.92 -6.00 2.62
N ILE A 59 -3.65 -5.11 3.28
CA ILE A 59 -4.18 -3.89 2.63
C ILE A 59 -3.03 -3.00 2.16
N ALA A 60 -1.96 -2.86 2.93
CA ALA A 60 -0.77 -2.11 2.51
C ALA A 60 -0.11 -2.72 1.26
N VAL A 61 0.01 -4.06 1.20
CA VAL A 61 0.52 -4.77 0.01
C VAL A 61 -0.40 -4.53 -1.19
N ALA A 62 -1.72 -4.68 -1.01
CA ALA A 62 -2.70 -4.41 -2.06
C ALA A 62 -2.59 -2.97 -2.58
N LEU A 63 -2.34 -2.01 -1.69
CA LEU A 63 -2.17 -0.60 -2.04
C LEU A 63 -0.90 -0.35 -2.88
N VAL A 64 0.21 -1.04 -2.59
CA VAL A 64 1.45 -0.96 -3.40
C VAL A 64 1.19 -1.50 -4.81
N ILE A 65 0.47 -2.62 -4.91
CA ILE A 65 0.08 -3.20 -6.21
C ILE A 65 -0.84 -2.23 -6.96
N PHE A 66 -1.85 -1.66 -6.27
CA PHE A 66 -2.74 -0.62 -6.80
C PHE A 66 -1.96 0.57 -7.36
N ALA A 67 -0.97 1.03 -6.64
CA ALA A 67 -0.12 2.16 -7.04
C ALA A 67 0.86 1.81 -8.16
N ASN A 68 0.92 0.54 -8.59
CA ASN A 68 1.85 0.07 -9.62
C ASN A 68 3.30 0.54 -9.36
N TRP A 69 3.77 0.38 -8.12
CA TRP A 69 5.10 0.83 -7.63
C TRP A 69 5.38 2.32 -7.84
N ASN A 70 4.34 3.14 -8.10
CA ASN A 70 4.48 4.58 -8.25
C ASN A 70 4.18 5.29 -6.91
N PRO A 71 5.15 6.00 -6.30
CA PRO A 71 4.94 6.67 -5.01
C PRO A 71 3.82 7.71 -5.02
N THR A 72 3.64 8.42 -6.11
CA THR A 72 2.60 9.43 -6.25
C THR A 72 1.20 8.82 -6.23
N LEU A 73 1.03 7.70 -6.96
CA LEU A 73 -0.23 6.95 -6.95
C LEU A 73 -0.46 6.26 -5.60
N ALA A 74 0.61 5.86 -4.90
CA ALA A 74 0.50 5.31 -3.56
C ALA A 74 -0.09 6.32 -2.57
N ILE A 75 0.36 7.58 -2.60
CA ILE A 75 -0.20 8.64 -1.75
C ILE A 75 -1.69 8.84 -2.06
N LEU A 76 -2.06 8.92 -3.33
CA LEU A 76 -3.47 9.05 -3.71
C LEU A 76 -4.28 7.83 -3.25
N GLY A 77 -3.73 6.63 -3.42
CA GLY A 77 -4.32 5.39 -2.94
C GLY A 77 -4.56 5.39 -1.43
N THR A 78 -3.62 5.90 -0.62
CA THR A 78 -3.80 5.97 0.84
C THR A 78 -4.97 6.85 1.24
N PHE A 79 -5.20 7.96 0.54
CA PHE A 79 -6.37 8.81 0.77
C PHE A 79 -7.67 8.09 0.43
N VAL A 80 -7.74 7.40 -0.69
CA VAL A 80 -8.92 6.64 -1.11
C VAL A 80 -9.23 5.54 -0.09
N PHE A 81 -8.24 4.74 0.29
CA PHE A 81 -8.42 3.68 1.30
C PHE A 81 -8.77 4.24 2.67
N GLY A 82 -8.14 5.34 3.09
CA GLY A 82 -8.44 6.04 4.33
C GLY A 82 -9.88 6.55 4.37
N PHE A 83 -10.36 7.13 3.27
CA PHE A 83 -11.75 7.58 3.13
C PHE A 83 -12.75 6.43 3.31
N PHE A 84 -12.57 5.30 2.63
CA PHE A 84 -13.45 4.14 2.79
C PHE A 84 -13.37 3.52 4.18
N ASN A 85 -12.18 3.49 4.79
CA ASN A 85 -12.05 3.02 6.16
C ASN A 85 -12.78 3.94 7.15
N THR A 86 -12.73 5.24 6.96
CA THR A 86 -13.48 6.21 7.78
C THR A 86 -14.99 6.02 7.58
N LEU A 87 -15.46 5.85 6.35
CA LEU A 87 -16.87 5.54 6.08
C LEU A 87 -17.32 4.25 6.78
N ARG A 88 -16.47 3.24 6.82
CA ARG A 88 -16.76 1.99 7.53
C ARG A 88 -16.97 2.21 9.02
N VAL A 89 -16.12 3.01 9.65
CA VAL A 89 -16.16 3.24 11.11
C VAL A 89 -17.24 4.25 11.49
N SER A 90 -17.37 5.31 10.71
CA SER A 90 -18.23 6.46 11.04
C SER A 90 -19.51 6.53 10.20
N GLY A 91 -19.73 5.61 9.28
CA GLY A 91 -20.87 5.67 8.34
C GLY A 91 -22.23 5.65 9.04
N SER A 92 -22.39 4.83 10.06
CA SER A 92 -23.64 4.80 10.87
C SER A 92 -23.86 6.09 11.66
N SER A 93 -22.81 6.65 12.22
CA SER A 93 -22.88 7.92 12.97
C SER A 93 -23.15 9.09 12.03
N LEU A 94 -22.57 9.07 10.84
CA LEU A 94 -22.76 10.09 9.81
C LEU A 94 -24.21 10.05 9.25
N ALA A 95 -24.73 8.85 9.02
CA ALA A 95 -26.13 8.65 8.59
C ALA A 95 -27.14 9.13 9.67
N ALA A 96 -26.82 8.94 10.93
CA ALA A 96 -27.64 9.44 12.03
C ALA A 96 -27.62 10.99 12.15
N ALA A 97 -26.45 11.60 11.82
CA ALA A 97 -26.30 13.06 11.86
C ALA A 97 -26.98 13.78 10.66
N PHE A 98 -27.05 13.12 9.51
CA PHE A 98 -27.62 13.68 8.27
C PHE A 98 -28.64 12.72 7.63
N PRO A 99 -29.83 12.53 8.25
CA PRO A 99 -30.82 11.55 7.80
C PRO A 99 -31.41 11.85 6.41
N GLU A 100 -31.54 13.12 6.03
CA GLU A 100 -32.15 13.54 4.77
C GLU A 100 -31.25 13.34 3.53
N GLY A 101 -29.92 13.34 3.72
CA GLY A 101 -28.97 13.22 2.59
C GLY A 101 -28.22 11.90 2.55
N LEU A 102 -27.92 11.32 3.69
CA LEU A 102 -27.01 10.18 3.85
C LEU A 102 -27.67 8.96 4.52
N GLY A 103 -29.01 9.00 4.71
CA GLY A 103 -29.76 7.91 5.33
C GLY A 103 -29.58 6.55 4.65
N TRP A 104 -29.32 6.53 3.34
CA TRP A 104 -29.04 5.31 2.59
C TRP A 104 -27.73 4.62 3.03
N LEU A 105 -26.75 5.37 3.60
CA LEU A 105 -25.54 4.78 4.15
C LEU A 105 -25.80 3.86 5.34
N ALA A 106 -26.85 4.13 6.13
CA ALA A 106 -27.21 3.26 7.25
C ALA A 106 -27.79 1.93 6.79
N ALA A 107 -28.40 1.89 5.59
CA ALA A 107 -28.98 0.69 5.00
C ALA A 107 -27.91 -0.24 4.39
N VAL A 108 -26.69 0.26 4.14
CA VAL A 108 -25.62 -0.50 3.53
C VAL A 108 -24.91 -1.35 4.60
N PRO A 109 -24.85 -2.68 4.46
CA PRO A 109 -24.17 -3.53 5.42
C PRO A 109 -22.66 -3.20 5.51
N THR A 110 -22.13 -3.20 6.71
CA THR A 110 -20.72 -2.85 7.00
C THR A 110 -19.72 -3.67 6.19
N GLN A 111 -20.10 -4.91 5.83
CA GLN A 111 -19.30 -5.82 5.00
C GLN A 111 -19.05 -5.25 3.61
N LEU A 112 -20.01 -4.51 3.06
CA LEU A 112 -19.88 -3.91 1.73
C LEU A 112 -18.81 -2.80 1.74
N TYR A 113 -18.77 -1.99 2.81
CA TYR A 113 -17.71 -0.98 2.98
C TYR A 113 -16.32 -1.60 3.11
N GLN A 114 -16.22 -2.80 3.71
CA GLN A 114 -14.95 -3.54 3.79
C GLN A 114 -14.53 -4.08 2.43
N ALA A 115 -15.47 -4.48 1.57
CA ALA A 115 -15.19 -5.01 0.24
C ALA A 115 -14.83 -3.93 -0.78
N LEU A 116 -15.31 -2.69 -0.63
CA LEU A 116 -15.09 -1.59 -1.59
C LEU A 116 -13.61 -1.37 -1.94
N PRO A 117 -12.67 -1.27 -0.99
CA PRO A 117 -11.26 -1.08 -1.32
C PRO A 117 -10.70 -2.19 -2.20
N PHE A 118 -11.10 -3.45 -1.95
CA PHE A 118 -10.65 -4.61 -2.72
C PHE A 118 -11.24 -4.61 -4.14
N ILE A 119 -12.52 -4.25 -4.28
CA ILE A 119 -13.19 -4.12 -5.58
C ILE A 119 -12.50 -3.03 -6.41
N ILE A 120 -12.24 -1.86 -5.81
CA ILE A 120 -11.54 -0.76 -6.50
C ILE A 120 -10.14 -1.19 -6.91
N THR A 121 -9.40 -1.90 -6.02
CA THR A 121 -8.08 -2.42 -6.34
C THR A 121 -8.13 -3.39 -7.53
N ALA A 122 -9.11 -4.30 -7.55
CA ALA A 122 -9.28 -5.24 -8.65
C ALA A 122 -9.57 -4.51 -9.98
N ILE A 123 -10.47 -3.52 -9.97
CA ILE A 123 -10.79 -2.72 -11.15
C ILE A 123 -9.54 -1.98 -11.66
N VAL A 124 -8.78 -1.35 -10.76
CA VAL A 124 -7.57 -0.63 -11.15
C VAL A 124 -6.50 -1.57 -11.70
N LEU A 125 -6.34 -2.76 -11.10
CA LEU A 125 -5.43 -3.78 -11.63
C LEU A 125 -5.80 -4.20 -13.06
N VAL A 126 -7.09 -4.43 -13.33
CA VAL A 126 -7.57 -4.76 -14.67
C VAL A 126 -7.29 -3.61 -15.63
N VAL A 127 -7.64 -2.39 -15.26
CA VAL A 127 -7.43 -1.19 -16.10
C VAL A 127 -5.93 -0.95 -16.38
N THR A 128 -5.08 -1.09 -15.37
CA THR A 128 -3.63 -0.91 -15.53
C THR A 128 -2.99 -2.04 -16.32
N SER A 129 -3.51 -3.27 -16.19
CA SER A 129 -3.05 -4.42 -16.97
C SER A 129 -3.39 -4.26 -18.47
N VAL A 130 -4.58 -3.73 -18.78
CA VAL A 130 -5.00 -3.47 -20.17
C VAL A 130 -4.23 -2.28 -20.76
N ARG A 131 -3.95 -1.25 -19.95
CA ARG A 131 -3.18 -0.07 -20.36
C ARG A 131 -1.68 -0.29 -20.15
N LYS A 132 -1.10 -1.35 -20.68
CA LYS A 132 0.37 -1.58 -20.64
C LYS A 132 1.12 -0.33 -21.14
N ARG A 133 1.62 0.47 -20.21
CA ARG A 133 2.59 1.53 -20.48
C ARG A 133 3.97 0.92 -20.26
N GLU A 134 4.76 0.82 -21.30
CA GLU A 134 6.18 0.43 -21.20
C GLU A 134 6.89 1.33 -20.18
N GLY A 135 7.59 0.74 -19.21
CA GLY A 135 8.32 1.46 -18.15
C GLY A 135 7.51 1.86 -16.90
N SER A 136 6.21 1.54 -16.81
CA SER A 136 5.38 1.78 -15.63
C SER A 136 4.95 0.45 -15.03
N GLY A 137 5.83 -0.18 -14.29
CA GLY A 137 5.54 -1.46 -13.68
C GLY A 137 6.51 -1.80 -12.56
N GLN A 138 6.40 -3.03 -12.09
CA GLN A 138 7.32 -3.63 -11.15
C GLN A 138 8.75 -3.54 -11.71
N PRO A 139 9.75 -3.11 -10.89
CA PRO A 139 11.16 -3.14 -11.29
C PRO A 139 11.58 -4.53 -11.71
N GLN A 140 12.29 -4.65 -12.85
CA GLN A 140 12.63 -5.97 -13.45
C GLN A 140 13.49 -6.84 -12.53
N ALA A 141 14.37 -6.24 -11.75
CA ALA A 141 15.24 -6.95 -10.80
C ALA A 141 14.62 -7.11 -9.40
N LEU A 142 13.30 -6.89 -9.24
CA LEU A 142 12.64 -7.10 -7.96
C LEU A 142 12.61 -8.59 -7.60
N GLY A 143 13.14 -8.93 -6.43
CA GLY A 143 13.23 -10.31 -5.95
C GLY A 143 14.41 -11.10 -6.51
N LEU A 144 15.20 -10.55 -7.44
CA LEU A 144 16.40 -11.19 -7.96
C LEU A 144 17.60 -10.87 -7.07
N ASN A 145 18.35 -11.93 -6.73
CA ASN A 145 19.63 -11.77 -6.07
C ASN A 145 20.65 -11.25 -7.08
N TYR A 146 21.47 -10.29 -6.63
CA TYR A 146 22.55 -9.75 -7.45
C TYR A 146 23.89 -10.22 -6.91
N PHE A 147 24.63 -11.00 -7.70
CA PHE A 147 25.98 -11.42 -7.42
C PHE A 147 26.93 -10.78 -8.44
N ARG A 148 27.99 -10.13 -7.93
CA ARG A 148 28.96 -9.42 -8.78
C ARG A 148 29.82 -10.35 -9.62
N GLU A 149 29.90 -11.64 -9.21
CA GLU A 149 30.75 -12.66 -9.81
C GLU A 149 30.08 -13.40 -10.99
N GLU A 150 28.79 -13.21 -11.21
CA GLU A 150 28.03 -13.83 -12.33
C GLU A 150 27.96 -12.94 -13.58
N ARG A 151 29.03 -12.23 -13.89
CA ARG A 151 29.14 -11.39 -15.07
C ARG A 151 29.62 -12.17 -16.28
#